data_9d4d19323b07c506217b178805d382a2
#
_entry.id   9d4d19323b07c506217b178805d382a2
#
_cell.length_a   1.000
_cell.length_b   1.000
_cell.length_c   1.000
_cell.angle_alpha   90.00
_cell.angle_beta   90.00
_cell.angle_gamma   90.00
#
_symmetry.space_group_name_H-M   'P 1'
#
loop_
_entity.id
_entity.type
_entity.pdbx_description
1 polymer ?
#
loop_
_entity_poly.entity_id
_entity_poly.type
_entity_poly.pdbx_seq_one_letter_code
_entity_poly.pdbx_strand_id
1 'polypeptide(L)'
;MGRNLEITEKLKMYIDNFSLKLNPIQQEIINHNNTLGDVKRMQVATSQCHFLHLIIKISNIKNVLEIGTFTGLSALSISLALPNDGKLI
;
A
#
# COMPACT_ATOMS: atom_id res chain seq x y z
N MET A 1 1.66 20.04 -21.80
CA MET A 1 2.15 20.26 -20.96
C MET A 1 2.26 19.42 -19.96
N GLY A 2 2.08 18.78 -19.51
CA GLY A 2 2.16 17.78 -18.53
C GLY A 2 3.38 17.80 -17.64
N ARG A 3 3.42 18.75 -16.79
CA ARG A 3 4.41 18.66 -15.75
C ARG A 3 3.89 17.81 -14.62
N ASN A 4 4.69 16.84 -14.20
CA ASN A 4 4.40 16.09 -13.00
C ASN A 4 4.82 16.89 -11.78
N LEU A 5 4.03 16.84 -10.74
CA LEU A 5 4.39 17.44 -9.48
C LEU A 5 5.58 16.65 -8.89
N GLU A 6 6.62 17.38 -8.50
CA GLU A 6 7.75 16.74 -7.86
C GLU A 6 7.40 16.34 -6.42
N ILE A 7 7.62 15.08 -6.08
CA ILE A 7 7.39 14.57 -4.74
C ILE A 7 8.70 14.66 -3.98
N THR A 8 8.86 15.74 -3.23
CA THR A 8 10.04 15.94 -2.37
C THR A 8 9.91 15.13 -1.09
N GLU A 9 11.03 14.94 -0.38
CA GLU A 9 11.00 14.29 0.93
C GLU A 9 10.09 15.03 1.91
N LYS A 10 10.08 16.36 1.85
CA LYS A 10 9.22 17.18 2.71
C LYS A 10 7.75 16.93 2.42
N LEU A 11 7.37 16.85 1.15
CA LEU A 11 5.99 16.56 0.77
C LEU A 11 5.60 15.15 1.16
N LYS A 12 6.50 14.19 0.98
CA LYS A 12 6.26 12.81 1.37
C LYS A 12 6.02 12.69 2.88
N MET A 13 6.83 13.37 3.68
CA MET A 13 6.65 13.39 5.14
C MET A 13 5.31 13.98 5.53
N TYR A 14 4.88 15.04 4.86
CA TYR A 14 3.57 15.63 5.10
C TYR A 14 2.45 14.63 4.82
N ILE A 15 2.51 13.96 3.68
CA ILE A 15 1.51 12.96 3.29
C ILE A 15 1.47 11.82 4.33
N ASP A 16 2.62 11.30 4.73
CA ASP A 16 2.69 10.20 5.68
C ASP A 16 2.18 10.60 7.07
N ASN A 17 2.47 11.83 7.50
CA ASN A 17 2.06 12.31 8.82
C ASN A 17 0.55 12.54 8.94
N PHE A 18 -0.10 12.87 7.83
CA PHE A 18 -1.53 13.18 7.82
C PHE A 18 -2.39 12.09 7.17
N SER A 19 -1.79 10.94 6.91
CA SER A 19 -2.51 9.76 6.41
C SER A 19 -2.96 8.87 7.56
N LEU A 20 -3.80 7.88 7.24
CA LEU A 20 -4.22 6.89 8.22
C LEU A 20 -3.01 6.08 8.71
N LYS A 21 -3.09 5.65 9.96
CA LYS A 21 -2.04 4.80 10.53
C LYS A 21 -2.09 3.42 9.91
N LEU A 22 -0.92 2.85 9.68
CA LEU A 22 -0.80 1.49 9.21
C LEU A 22 -1.18 0.49 10.30
N ASN A 23 -1.72 -0.66 9.87
CA ASN A 23 -1.82 -1.81 10.74
C ASN A 23 -0.41 -2.24 11.16
N PRO A 24 -0.22 -2.71 12.40
CA PRO A 24 1.11 -3.15 12.87
C PRO A 24 1.78 -4.18 11.96
N ILE A 25 1.02 -5.08 11.34
CA ILE A 25 1.58 -6.08 10.43
C ILE A 25 2.09 -5.43 9.14
N GLN A 26 1.39 -4.42 8.63
CA GLN A 26 1.87 -3.65 7.48
C GLN A 26 3.21 -2.99 7.83
N GLN A 27 3.32 -2.44 9.02
CA GLN A 27 4.56 -1.81 9.47
C GLN A 27 5.69 -2.82 9.61
N GLU A 28 5.40 -4.04 10.06
CA GLU A 28 6.40 -5.11 10.12
C GLU A 28 6.93 -5.47 8.74
N ILE A 29 6.07 -5.53 7.73
CA ILE A 29 6.50 -5.81 6.37
C ILE A 29 7.42 -4.70 5.87
N ILE A 30 7.07 -3.45 6.12
CA ILE A 30 7.89 -2.30 5.72
C ILE A 30 9.25 -2.36 6.40
N ASN A 31 9.28 -2.65 7.69
CA ASN A 31 10.52 -2.76 8.44
C ASN A 31 11.41 -3.89 7.89
N HIS A 32 10.80 -5.02 7.55
CA HIS A 32 11.53 -6.11 6.91
C HIS A 32 12.09 -5.68 5.55
N ASN A 33 11.29 -5.00 4.73
CA ASN A 33 11.72 -4.55 3.41
C ASN A 33 12.92 -3.62 3.48
N ASN A 34 13.01 -2.81 4.54
CA ASN A 34 14.14 -1.90 4.73
C ASN A 34 15.46 -2.65 4.92
N THR A 35 15.43 -3.94 5.23
CA THR A 35 16.63 -4.78 5.37
C THR A 35 17.07 -5.43 4.05
N LEU A 36 16.30 -5.27 2.97
CA LEU A 36 16.50 -6.01 1.73
C LEU A 36 17.40 -5.30 0.71
N GLY A 37 18.00 -4.17 1.06
CA GLY A 37 18.88 -3.43 0.14
C GLY A 37 18.09 -2.79 -1.00
N ASP A 38 18.65 -2.83 -2.22
CA ASP A 38 18.08 -2.13 -3.36
C ASP A 38 16.69 -2.63 -3.78
N VAL A 39 16.36 -3.88 -3.50
CA VAL A 39 15.06 -4.43 -3.91
C VAL A 39 13.89 -3.82 -3.12
N LYS A 40 14.16 -3.13 -2.02
CA LYS A 40 13.10 -2.45 -1.26
C LYS A 40 12.32 -1.42 -2.11
N ARG A 41 12.92 -0.92 -3.18
CA ARG A 41 12.25 0.01 -4.10
C ARG A 41 11.06 -0.61 -4.84
N MET A 42 10.93 -1.93 -4.80
CA MET A 42 9.77 -2.63 -5.37
C MET A 42 8.54 -2.54 -4.46
N GLN A 43 8.72 -2.05 -3.24
CA GLN A 43 7.60 -1.86 -2.32
C GLN A 43 6.68 -0.74 -2.79
N VAL A 44 5.38 -0.96 -2.70
CA VAL A 44 4.40 0.09 -2.96
C VAL A 44 4.45 1.15 -1.85
N ALA A 45 4.11 2.38 -2.19
CA ALA A 45 4.06 3.45 -1.20
C ALA A 45 2.92 3.23 -0.21
N THR A 46 3.08 3.73 1.01
CA THR A 46 2.04 3.68 2.04
C THR A 46 0.74 4.34 1.55
N SER A 47 0.85 5.46 0.83
CA SER A 47 -0.31 6.13 0.25
C SER A 47 -1.05 5.24 -0.76
N GLN A 48 -0.34 4.40 -1.50
CA GLN A 48 -0.97 3.44 -2.41
C GLN A 48 -1.73 2.36 -1.63
N CYS A 49 -1.20 1.91 -0.51
CA CYS A 49 -1.88 0.96 0.36
C CYS A 49 -3.22 1.55 0.85
N HIS A 50 -3.21 2.79 1.28
CA HIS A 50 -4.43 3.47 1.74
C HIS A 50 -5.42 3.68 0.60
N PHE A 51 -4.92 4.02 -0.59
CA PHE A 51 -5.77 4.20 -1.77
C PHE A 51 -6.46 2.90 -2.17
N LEU A 52 -5.73 1.80 -2.21
CA LEU A 52 -6.29 0.49 -2.52
C LEU A 52 -7.35 0.09 -1.49
N HIS A 53 -7.07 0.32 -0.22
CA HIS A 53 -8.03 0.03 0.84
C HIS A 53 -9.33 0.81 0.63
N LEU A 54 -9.22 2.10 0.36
CA LEU A 54 -10.38 2.97 0.15
C LEU A 54 -11.20 2.55 -1.06
N ILE A 55 -10.54 2.27 -2.20
CA ILE A 55 -11.22 1.86 -3.43
C ILE A 55 -11.99 0.56 -3.22
N ILE A 56 -11.41 -0.40 -2.53
CA ILE A 56 -12.07 -1.68 -2.25
C ILE A 56 -13.31 -1.46 -1.39
N LYS A 57 -13.20 -0.64 -0.35
CA LYS A 57 -14.32 -0.34 0.55
C LYS A 57 -15.44 0.41 -0.16
N ILE A 58 -15.11 1.45 -0.91
CA ILE A 58 -16.11 2.28 -1.59
C ILE A 58 -16.85 1.51 -2.68
N SER A 59 -16.12 0.69 -3.43
CA SER A 59 -16.67 0.00 -4.61
C SER A 59 -17.27 -1.36 -4.29
N ASN A 60 -17.26 -1.78 -3.03
CA ASN A 60 -17.76 -3.09 -2.59
C ASN A 60 -17.11 -4.24 -3.38
N ILE A 61 -15.81 -4.14 -3.62
CA ILE A 61 -15.06 -5.15 -4.35
C ILE A 61 -14.92 -6.40 -3.49
N LYS A 62 -15.14 -7.57 -4.08
CA LYS A 62 -15.00 -8.86 -3.39
C LYS A 62 -13.88 -9.72 -3.96
N ASN A 63 -13.56 -9.56 -5.23
CA ASN A 63 -12.55 -10.38 -5.90
C ASN A 63 -11.45 -9.49 -6.44
N VAL A 64 -10.21 -9.81 -6.11
CA VAL A 64 -9.03 -9.06 -6.55
C VAL A 64 -8.00 -10.04 -7.09
N LEU A 65 -7.38 -9.68 -8.21
CA LEU A 65 -6.22 -10.37 -8.76
C LEU A 65 -5.02 -9.45 -8.61
N GLU A 66 -3.97 -9.94 -7.96
CA GLU A 66 -2.71 -9.22 -7.86
C GLU A 66 -1.63 -9.93 -8.66
N ILE A 67 -0.93 -9.19 -9.51
CA ILE A 67 0.19 -9.71 -10.28
C ILE A 67 1.46 -9.10 -9.71
N GLY A 68 2.33 -9.95 -9.14
CA GLY A 68 3.55 -9.49 -8.47
C GLY A 68 3.27 -9.04 -7.05
N THR A 69 3.74 -9.79 -6.08
CA THR A 69 3.39 -9.57 -4.66
C THR A 69 4.54 -8.97 -3.86
N PHE A 70 5.77 -9.18 -4.30
CA PHE A 70 6.97 -8.84 -3.54
C PHE A 70 6.92 -9.48 -2.15
N THR A 71 6.87 -8.67 -1.06
CA THR A 71 6.81 -9.20 0.31
C THR A 71 5.39 -9.19 0.89
N GLY A 72 4.41 -8.83 0.09
CA GLY A 72 3.01 -8.96 0.47
C GLY A 72 2.36 -7.72 1.07
N LEU A 73 3.01 -6.55 1.02
CA LEU A 73 2.45 -5.34 1.61
C LEU A 73 1.13 -4.93 0.93
N SER A 74 1.10 -4.90 -0.40
CA SER A 74 -0.14 -4.59 -1.12
C SER A 74 -1.18 -5.69 -0.94
N ALA A 75 -0.76 -6.96 -0.96
CA ALA A 75 -1.66 -8.09 -0.73
C ALA A 75 -2.32 -8.01 0.65
N LEU A 76 -1.56 -7.69 1.69
CA LEU A 76 -2.10 -7.50 3.02
C LEU A 76 -3.07 -6.32 3.07
N SER A 77 -2.69 -5.21 2.45
CA SER A 77 -3.53 -4.00 2.41
C SER A 77 -4.86 -4.27 1.74
N ILE A 78 -4.86 -5.00 0.63
CA ILE A 78 -6.07 -5.43 -0.07
C ILE A 78 -6.89 -6.36 0.82
N SER A 79 -6.24 -7.33 1.45
CA SER A 79 -6.92 -8.33 2.29
C SER A 79 -7.60 -7.69 3.50
N LEU A 80 -6.97 -6.69 4.10
CA LEU A 80 -7.56 -5.96 5.24
C LEU A 80 -8.81 -5.18 4.84
N ALA A 81 -8.93 -4.80 3.57
CA ALA A 81 -10.07 -4.05 3.06
C ALA A 81 -11.20 -4.94 2.57
N LEU A 82 -10.90 -6.18 2.18
CA LEU A 82 -11.90 -7.10 1.63
C LEU A 82 -12.91 -7.55 2.70
N PRO A 83 -14.17 -7.78 2.30
CA PRO A 83 -15.14 -8.39 3.20
C PRO A 83 -14.77 -9.83 3.52
N ASN A 84 -15.45 -10.43 4.52
CA ASN A 84 -15.17 -11.80 4.94
C ASN A 84 -15.34 -12.82 3.81
N ASP A 85 -16.23 -12.55 2.87
CA ASP A 85 -16.46 -13.40 1.70
C ASP A 85 -15.62 -12.97 0.47
N GLY A 86 -14.68 -12.07 0.68
CA GLY A 86 -13.80 -11.59 -0.37
C GLY A 86 -12.67 -12.56 -0.69
N LYS A 87 -12.03 -12.36 -1.84
CA LYS A 87 -10.96 -13.23 -2.31
C LYS A 87 -9.88 -12.43 -3.01
N LEU A 88 -8.64 -12.69 -2.62
CA LEU A 88 -7.44 -12.21 -3.28
C LEU A 88 -6.69 -13.39 -3.87
N ILE A 89 -6.34 -13.28 -5.13
CA ILE A 89 -5.55 -14.30 -5.82
C ILE A 89 -4.23 -13.69 -6.29
#